data_ce750ff2286433ed8a953a45f85e80ba
#
_entry.id   ce750ff2286433ed8a953a45f85e80ba
#
_cell.length_a   1.000
_cell.length_b   1.000
_cell.length_c   1.000
_cell.angle_alpha   90.00
_cell.angle_beta   90.00
_cell.angle_gamma   90.00
#
_symmetry.space_group_name_H-M   'P 1'
#
loop_
_entity.id
_entity.type
_entity.pdbx_description
1 polymer ?
#
loop_
_entity_poly.entity_id
_entity_poly.type
_entity_poly.pdbx_seq_one_letter_code
_entity_poly.pdbx_strand_id
1 'polypeptide(L)'
;GVDVPVVKQGSGPPVLVLHGGDGPLDRLPFAESLSGSFELMHPTHPGFGGTSIPEHFDNLQDLIFLYLDLIDSLDLKGPILMGFSMGGWLAAELAVISAGRFSKLVLVDSVGIKPGGPFDRDVADVFALPAEELLNAAWHDRSQAPDFAKMTDDELQTVAANRVAHGLYTWEPYMHNPKLRYRLHRIDIPTLLVWGENDGI
;
A
#
# COMPACT_ATOMS: atom_id res chain seq x y z
N GLY A 1 -11.63 -2.41 -19.42
CA GLY A 1 -10.99 -2.74 -18.14
C GLY A 1 -9.91 -1.71 -17.82
N VAL A 2 -9.47 -1.69 -16.59
CA VAL A 2 -8.35 -0.85 -16.14
C VAL A 2 -7.05 -1.62 -16.36
N ASP A 3 -6.07 -0.99 -17.00
CA ASP A 3 -4.75 -1.58 -17.18
C ASP A 3 -3.93 -1.38 -15.89
N VAL A 4 -3.40 -2.48 -15.35
CA VAL A 4 -2.59 -2.48 -14.12
C VAL A 4 -1.22 -3.06 -14.45
N PRO A 5 -0.17 -2.24 -14.55
CA PRO A 5 1.19 -2.74 -14.72
C PRO A 5 1.57 -3.65 -13.53
N VAL A 6 2.11 -4.82 -13.81
CA VAL A 6 2.57 -5.79 -12.80
C VAL A 6 4.01 -6.18 -13.07
N VAL A 7 4.92 -5.80 -12.19
CA VAL A 7 6.31 -6.27 -12.22
C VAL A 7 6.38 -7.60 -11.49
N LYS A 8 7.06 -8.59 -12.08
CA LYS A 8 7.26 -9.92 -11.48
C LYS A 8 8.73 -10.20 -11.25
N GLN A 9 9.04 -10.78 -10.10
CA GLN A 9 10.41 -11.17 -9.73
C GLN A 9 10.41 -12.48 -8.96
N GLY A 10 11.35 -13.37 -9.27
CA GLY A 10 11.49 -14.65 -8.60
C GLY A 10 10.59 -15.74 -9.14
N SER A 11 10.47 -16.83 -8.41
CA SER A 11 9.64 -17.99 -8.77
C SER A 11 9.20 -18.74 -7.50
N GLY A 12 8.03 -19.39 -7.54
CA GLY A 12 7.46 -20.12 -6.42
C GLY A 12 6.04 -19.66 -6.09
N PRO A 13 5.56 -19.86 -4.86
CA PRO A 13 4.25 -19.39 -4.44
C PRO A 13 4.11 -17.87 -4.67
N PRO A 14 2.97 -17.41 -5.24
CA PRO A 14 2.80 -15.99 -5.55
C PRO A 14 2.61 -15.14 -4.29
N VAL A 15 3.29 -14.00 -4.25
CA VAL A 15 3.10 -12.93 -3.27
C VAL A 15 2.64 -11.68 -4.00
N LEU A 16 1.42 -11.25 -3.74
CA LEU A 16 0.89 -9.99 -4.25
C LEU A 16 1.30 -8.87 -3.30
N VAL A 17 2.16 -7.96 -3.77
CA VAL A 17 2.76 -6.90 -2.96
C VAL A 17 2.13 -5.57 -3.32
N LEU A 18 1.36 -5.01 -2.38
CA LEU A 18 0.64 -3.74 -2.52
C LEU A 18 1.47 -2.60 -1.93
N HIS A 19 1.86 -1.64 -2.77
CA HIS A 19 2.69 -0.52 -2.35
C HIS A 19 1.92 0.52 -1.52
N GLY A 20 2.65 1.38 -0.81
CA GLY A 20 2.13 2.49 -0.04
C GLY A 20 1.88 3.75 -0.86
N GLY A 21 1.64 4.87 -0.16
CA GLY A 21 1.31 6.16 -0.76
C GLY A 21 2.43 6.83 -1.55
N ASP A 22 3.68 6.39 -1.40
CA ASP A 22 4.82 6.91 -2.18
C ASP A 22 4.86 6.32 -3.60
N GLY A 23 4.06 5.29 -3.86
CA GLY A 23 4.02 4.61 -5.15
C GLY A 23 4.86 3.33 -5.19
N PRO A 24 4.98 2.71 -6.37
CA PRO A 24 5.79 1.52 -6.54
C PRO A 24 7.27 1.85 -6.36
N LEU A 25 8.00 0.99 -5.66
CA LEU A 25 9.45 1.08 -5.56
C LEU A 25 10.09 0.29 -6.72
N ASP A 26 11.03 0.90 -7.41
CA ASP A 26 11.79 0.24 -8.49
C ASP A 26 12.55 -0.99 -8.00
N ARG A 27 13.00 -0.94 -6.74
CA ARG A 27 13.61 -2.09 -6.04
C ARG A 27 13.06 -2.16 -4.64
N LEU A 28 12.58 -3.35 -4.28
CA LEU A 28 12.25 -3.65 -2.89
C LEU A 28 13.50 -4.22 -2.21
N PRO A 29 13.99 -3.62 -1.13
CA PRO A 29 15.21 -4.07 -0.45
C PRO A 29 15.17 -5.55 -0.04
N PHE A 30 13.97 -6.06 0.30
CA PHE A 30 13.76 -7.46 0.69
C PHE A 30 13.53 -8.41 -0.51
N ALA A 31 13.32 -7.88 -1.73
CA ALA A 31 12.94 -8.70 -2.88
C ALA A 31 14.00 -9.75 -3.23
N GLU A 32 15.28 -9.39 -3.13
CA GLU A 32 16.39 -10.34 -3.38
C GLU A 32 16.36 -11.53 -2.40
N SER A 33 16.01 -11.27 -1.13
CA SER A 33 15.92 -12.32 -0.12
C SER A 33 14.73 -13.24 -0.31
N LEU A 34 13.61 -12.72 -0.83
CA LEU A 34 12.37 -13.47 -1.00
C LEU A 34 12.23 -14.12 -2.38
N SER A 35 12.81 -13.54 -3.43
CA SER A 35 12.66 -14.00 -4.82
C SER A 35 13.25 -15.38 -5.10
N GLY A 36 14.14 -15.87 -4.23
CA GLY A 36 14.64 -17.25 -4.26
C GLY A 36 13.61 -18.30 -3.84
N SER A 37 12.51 -17.90 -3.19
CA SER A 37 11.51 -18.83 -2.63
C SER A 37 10.07 -18.47 -3.06
N PHE A 38 9.84 -17.27 -3.57
CA PHE A 38 8.51 -16.74 -3.92
C PHE A 38 8.54 -16.01 -5.27
N GLU A 39 7.41 -16.03 -5.98
CA GLU A 39 7.14 -15.11 -7.09
C GLU A 39 6.52 -13.84 -6.54
N LEU A 40 7.30 -12.74 -6.47
CA LEU A 40 6.82 -11.44 -6.04
C LEU A 40 6.14 -10.75 -7.23
N MET A 41 4.91 -10.32 -7.02
CA MET A 41 4.09 -9.63 -8.02
C MET A 41 3.76 -8.23 -7.49
N HIS A 42 4.28 -7.20 -8.16
CA HIS A 42 4.17 -5.80 -7.78
C HIS A 42 3.26 -5.06 -8.76
N PRO A 43 1.96 -5.01 -8.53
CA PRO A 43 1.08 -4.15 -9.30
C PRO A 43 1.28 -2.68 -8.92
N THR A 44 1.19 -1.81 -9.91
CA THR A 44 1.12 -0.36 -9.71
C THR A 44 -0.33 0.06 -9.59
N HIS A 45 -0.71 0.68 -8.46
CA HIS A 45 -2.06 1.23 -8.30
C HIS A 45 -2.34 2.32 -9.34
N PRO A 46 -3.56 2.41 -9.91
CA PRO A 46 -3.93 3.51 -10.78
C PRO A 46 -3.65 4.89 -10.17
N GLY A 47 -3.06 5.79 -10.96
CA GLY A 47 -2.64 7.11 -10.53
C GLY A 47 -1.22 7.18 -9.96
N PHE A 48 -0.59 6.04 -9.70
CA PHE A 48 0.80 5.96 -9.23
C PHE A 48 1.76 5.58 -10.36
N GLY A 49 3.05 5.91 -10.21
CA GLY A 49 4.10 5.53 -11.15
C GLY A 49 3.85 5.99 -12.57
N GLY A 50 3.19 7.12 -12.77
CA GLY A 50 2.85 7.66 -14.09
C GLY A 50 1.62 7.04 -14.76
N THR A 51 0.90 6.13 -14.09
CA THR A 51 -0.38 5.60 -14.61
C THR A 51 -1.52 6.61 -14.42
N SER A 52 -2.56 6.50 -15.25
CA SER A 52 -3.74 7.35 -15.11
C SER A 52 -4.70 6.84 -14.03
N ILE A 53 -5.47 7.74 -13.43
CA ILE A 53 -6.61 7.42 -12.56
C ILE A 53 -7.83 7.24 -13.47
N PRO A 54 -8.53 6.08 -13.42
CA PRO A 54 -9.80 5.92 -14.14
C PRO A 54 -10.83 6.96 -13.66
N GLU A 55 -11.63 7.51 -14.59
CA GLU A 55 -12.59 8.59 -14.29
C GLU A 55 -13.57 8.25 -13.16
N HIS A 56 -13.88 6.96 -12.98
CA HIS A 56 -14.83 6.48 -11.98
C HIS A 56 -14.18 6.04 -10.66
N PHE A 57 -12.85 6.25 -10.50
CA PHE A 57 -12.16 5.95 -9.24
C PHE A 57 -12.08 7.20 -8.37
N ASP A 58 -12.57 7.11 -7.14
CA ASP A 58 -12.58 8.23 -6.21
C ASP A 58 -12.21 7.86 -4.75
N ASN A 59 -12.05 6.57 -4.44
CA ASN A 59 -11.71 6.12 -3.09
C ASN A 59 -11.02 4.75 -3.08
N LEU A 60 -10.55 4.30 -1.91
CA LEU A 60 -9.87 3.02 -1.74
C LEU A 60 -10.74 1.81 -2.14
N GLN A 61 -12.07 1.92 -2.06
CA GLN A 61 -12.97 0.82 -2.39
C GLN A 61 -12.87 0.41 -3.85
N ASP A 62 -12.59 1.35 -4.74
CA ASP A 62 -12.40 1.07 -6.17
C ASP A 62 -11.17 0.19 -6.39
N LEU A 63 -10.09 0.44 -5.62
CA LEU A 63 -8.91 -0.43 -5.64
C LEU A 63 -9.23 -1.85 -5.14
N ILE A 64 -10.09 -2.00 -4.14
CA ILE A 64 -10.47 -3.33 -3.63
C ILE A 64 -11.07 -4.17 -4.75
N PHE A 65 -12.06 -3.65 -5.47
CA PHE A 65 -12.69 -4.38 -6.56
C PHE A 65 -11.73 -4.61 -7.73
N LEU A 66 -10.92 -3.62 -8.08
CA LEU A 66 -9.88 -3.77 -9.09
C LEU A 66 -8.93 -4.94 -8.77
N TYR A 67 -8.51 -5.06 -7.51
CA TYR A 67 -7.59 -6.13 -7.11
C TYR A 67 -8.26 -7.51 -7.05
N LEU A 68 -9.53 -7.59 -6.73
CA LEU A 68 -10.29 -8.84 -6.84
C LEU A 68 -10.33 -9.31 -8.31
N ASP A 69 -10.60 -8.38 -9.24
CA ASP A 69 -10.61 -8.66 -10.68
C ASP A 69 -9.21 -9.01 -11.19
N LEU A 70 -8.16 -8.32 -10.71
CA LEU A 70 -6.77 -8.60 -11.07
C LEU A 70 -6.36 -10.02 -10.64
N ILE A 71 -6.68 -10.42 -9.41
CA ILE A 71 -6.41 -11.76 -8.88
C ILE A 71 -7.09 -12.82 -9.75
N ASP A 72 -8.33 -12.59 -10.16
CA ASP A 72 -9.06 -13.49 -11.06
C ASP A 72 -8.44 -13.53 -12.46
N SER A 73 -8.08 -12.38 -13.02
CA SER A 73 -7.49 -12.29 -14.36
C SER A 73 -6.11 -12.96 -14.46
N LEU A 74 -5.35 -12.95 -13.37
CA LEU A 74 -4.04 -13.60 -13.25
C LEU A 74 -4.14 -15.06 -12.82
N ASP A 75 -5.35 -15.59 -12.60
CA ASP A 75 -5.64 -16.93 -12.08
C ASP A 75 -4.85 -17.29 -10.82
N LEU A 76 -4.66 -16.33 -9.91
CA LEU A 76 -3.89 -16.53 -8.68
C LEU A 76 -4.66 -17.41 -7.70
N LYS A 77 -4.05 -18.53 -7.33
CA LYS A 77 -4.62 -19.49 -6.36
C LYS A 77 -3.92 -19.35 -5.01
N GLY A 78 -4.61 -18.77 -4.04
CA GLY A 78 -4.10 -18.63 -2.68
C GLY A 78 -2.81 -17.79 -2.57
N PRO A 79 -2.68 -16.63 -3.24
CA PRO A 79 -1.49 -15.82 -3.10
C PRO A 79 -1.30 -15.38 -1.64
N ILE A 80 -0.05 -15.17 -1.24
CA ILE A 80 0.26 -14.40 -0.04
C ILE A 80 -0.04 -12.94 -0.37
N LEU A 81 -0.81 -12.28 0.48
CA LEU A 81 -1.10 -10.86 0.35
C LEU A 81 -0.18 -10.07 1.27
N MET A 82 0.63 -9.17 0.72
CA MET A 82 1.53 -8.30 1.48
C MET A 82 1.22 -6.85 1.15
N GLY A 83 1.08 -5.99 2.16
CA GLY A 83 0.80 -4.58 1.92
C GLY A 83 1.56 -3.66 2.86
N PHE A 84 1.98 -2.51 2.34
CA PHE A 84 2.72 -1.47 3.04
C PHE A 84 1.86 -0.23 3.22
N SER A 85 1.80 0.36 4.41
CA SER A 85 1.06 1.60 4.69
C SER A 85 -0.36 1.57 4.11
N MET A 86 -0.73 2.43 3.15
CA MET A 86 -2.00 2.40 2.40
C MET A 86 -2.25 1.03 1.73
N GLY A 87 -1.22 0.41 1.14
CA GLY A 87 -1.33 -0.93 0.57
C GLY A 87 -1.62 -2.00 1.63
N GLY A 88 -1.18 -1.79 2.87
CA GLY A 88 -1.54 -2.62 4.03
C GLY A 88 -3.01 -2.47 4.40
N TRP A 89 -3.55 -1.26 4.39
CA TRP A 89 -4.99 -1.03 4.55
C TRP A 89 -5.79 -1.73 3.45
N LEU A 90 -5.39 -1.56 2.19
CA LEU A 90 -6.01 -2.25 1.06
C LEU A 90 -5.96 -3.77 1.22
N ALA A 91 -4.83 -4.33 1.66
CA ALA A 91 -4.67 -5.75 1.94
C ALA A 91 -5.60 -6.23 3.06
N ALA A 92 -5.75 -5.46 4.13
CA ALA A 92 -6.68 -5.80 5.22
C ALA A 92 -8.15 -5.80 4.76
N GLU A 93 -8.56 -4.83 3.94
CA GLU A 93 -9.92 -4.78 3.36
C GLU A 93 -10.17 -5.98 2.43
N LEU A 94 -9.23 -6.31 1.55
CA LEU A 94 -9.30 -7.49 0.69
C LEU A 94 -9.45 -8.78 1.51
N ALA A 95 -8.65 -8.93 2.58
CA ALA A 95 -8.72 -10.08 3.45
C ALA A 95 -10.05 -10.16 4.23
N VAL A 96 -10.60 -9.02 4.70
CA VAL A 96 -11.92 -8.98 5.35
C VAL A 96 -13.03 -9.42 4.39
N ILE A 97 -12.96 -9.02 3.13
CA ILE A 97 -13.99 -9.32 2.11
C ILE A 97 -13.87 -10.76 1.61
N SER A 98 -12.64 -11.25 1.43
CA SER A 98 -12.38 -12.51 0.72
C SER A 98 -11.19 -13.30 1.30
N ALA A 99 -11.15 -13.51 2.63
CA ALA A 99 -10.04 -14.22 3.30
C ALA A 99 -9.68 -15.56 2.63
N GLY A 100 -10.65 -16.33 2.23
CA GLY A 100 -10.45 -17.62 1.57
C GLY A 100 -9.73 -17.58 0.20
N ARG A 101 -9.50 -16.39 -0.37
CA ARG A 101 -8.70 -16.23 -1.58
C ARG A 101 -7.20 -16.19 -1.32
N PHE A 102 -6.79 -15.94 -0.08
CA PHE A 102 -5.40 -15.72 0.31
C PHE A 102 -4.90 -16.84 1.22
N SER A 103 -3.63 -17.22 1.08
CA SER A 103 -3.01 -18.21 1.97
C SER A 103 -2.47 -17.60 3.24
N LYS A 104 -1.99 -16.35 3.18
CA LYS A 104 -1.44 -15.59 4.31
C LYS A 104 -1.60 -14.10 4.06
N LEU A 105 -1.53 -13.31 5.14
CA LEU A 105 -1.53 -11.85 5.12
C LEU A 105 -0.28 -11.31 5.80
N VAL A 106 0.37 -10.33 5.19
CA VAL A 106 1.50 -9.58 5.78
C VAL A 106 1.17 -8.09 5.71
N LEU A 107 1.12 -7.44 6.86
CA LEU A 107 0.87 -6.01 6.98
C LEU A 107 2.12 -5.32 7.52
N VAL A 108 2.65 -4.37 6.77
CA VAL A 108 3.88 -3.63 7.11
C VAL A 108 3.54 -2.16 7.29
N ASP A 109 3.75 -1.62 8.49
CA ASP A 109 3.48 -0.22 8.85
C ASP A 109 2.13 0.26 8.30
N SER A 110 1.08 -0.54 8.54
CA SER A 110 -0.21 -0.43 7.87
C SER A 110 -1.09 0.64 8.52
N VAL A 111 -1.64 1.54 7.73
CA VAL A 111 -2.78 2.39 8.13
C VAL A 111 -4.11 1.63 7.97
N GLY A 112 -5.25 2.28 8.10
CA GLY A 112 -6.57 1.69 7.79
C GLY A 112 -7.51 1.57 8.97
N ILE A 113 -7.03 1.64 10.20
CA ILE A 113 -7.85 1.69 11.42
C ILE A 113 -7.57 2.95 12.22
N LYS A 114 -8.58 3.42 12.95
CA LYS A 114 -8.45 4.50 13.91
C LYS A 114 -8.78 3.97 15.30
N PRO A 115 -7.77 3.71 16.17
CA PRO A 115 -7.98 3.20 17.51
C PRO A 115 -8.49 4.27 18.48
N GLY A 116 -8.06 5.51 18.32
CA GLY A 116 -8.44 6.64 19.18
C GLY A 116 -9.83 7.20 18.93
N GLY A 117 -10.17 8.25 19.68
CA GLY A 117 -11.42 9.00 19.56
C GLY A 117 -11.49 9.86 18.28
N PRO A 118 -12.64 10.52 18.04
CA PRO A 118 -12.82 11.32 16.82
C PRO A 118 -11.82 12.47 16.64
N PHE A 119 -11.27 12.98 17.73
CA PHE A 119 -10.34 14.12 17.74
C PHE A 119 -8.89 13.73 17.99
N ASP A 120 -8.61 12.43 18.23
CA ASP A 120 -7.25 11.95 18.42
C ASP A 120 -6.52 11.88 17.08
N ARG A 121 -5.24 12.24 17.08
CA ARG A 121 -4.38 12.11 15.89
C ARG A 121 -3.60 10.82 15.97
N ASP A 122 -4.21 9.72 15.54
CA ASP A 122 -3.58 8.40 15.55
C ASP A 122 -2.59 8.20 14.41
N VAL A 123 -2.75 8.97 13.33
CA VAL A 123 -1.90 8.97 12.14
C VAL A 123 -1.47 10.40 11.86
N ALA A 124 -0.20 10.63 11.57
CA ALA A 124 0.30 11.94 11.20
C ALA A 124 -0.38 12.44 9.91
N ASP A 125 -0.65 13.76 9.82
CA ASP A 125 -1.22 14.34 8.62
C ASP A 125 -0.14 14.52 7.55
N VAL A 126 0.08 13.45 6.76
CA VAL A 126 1.14 13.44 5.73
C VAL A 126 0.92 14.47 4.62
N PHE A 127 -0.28 15.04 4.47
CA PHE A 127 -0.57 16.07 3.48
C PHE A 127 -0.37 17.49 4.02
N ALA A 128 -0.48 17.69 5.35
CA ALA A 128 -0.37 18.99 5.98
C ALA A 128 0.96 19.24 6.69
N LEU A 129 1.71 18.20 7.04
CA LEU A 129 3.03 18.37 7.65
C LEU A 129 3.99 19.09 6.73
N PRO A 130 4.83 20.02 7.25
CA PRO A 130 5.98 20.53 6.52
C PRO A 130 6.87 19.40 6.04
N ALA A 131 7.48 19.55 4.85
CA ALA A 131 8.27 18.48 4.22
C ALA A 131 9.36 17.90 5.14
N GLU A 132 10.05 18.76 5.90
CA GLU A 132 11.10 18.32 6.84
C GLU A 132 10.54 17.49 8.00
N GLU A 133 9.38 17.87 8.54
CA GLU A 133 8.70 17.12 9.60
C GLU A 133 8.18 15.77 9.11
N LEU A 134 7.60 15.76 7.90
CA LEU A 134 7.15 14.52 7.26
C LEU A 134 8.32 13.54 7.05
N LEU A 135 9.43 14.02 6.52
CA LEU A 135 10.61 13.19 6.32
C LEU A 135 11.19 12.67 7.64
N ASN A 136 11.14 13.47 8.73
CA ASN A 136 11.58 13.02 10.06
C ASN A 136 10.65 11.95 10.64
N ALA A 137 9.36 12.04 10.39
CA ALA A 137 8.39 11.05 10.84
C ALA A 137 8.49 9.74 10.04
N ALA A 138 8.68 9.83 8.71
CA ALA A 138 8.68 8.68 7.82
C ALA A 138 10.03 7.93 7.77
N TRP A 139 11.15 8.59 8.09
CA TRP A 139 12.50 8.02 7.93
C TRP A 139 13.32 8.15 9.20
N HIS A 140 13.50 7.06 9.95
CA HIS A 140 14.38 7.03 11.11
C HIS A 140 15.83 7.32 10.72
N ASP A 141 16.33 6.65 9.69
CA ASP A 141 17.61 6.98 9.06
C ASP A 141 17.41 7.96 7.90
N ARG A 142 17.65 9.24 8.16
CA ARG A 142 17.48 10.32 7.18
C ARG A 142 18.39 10.18 5.94
N SER A 143 19.46 9.39 6.02
CA SER A 143 20.32 9.14 4.86
C SER A 143 19.65 8.28 3.79
N GLN A 144 18.57 7.56 4.14
CA GLN A 144 17.77 6.75 3.23
C GLN A 144 16.55 7.50 2.67
N ALA A 145 16.28 8.70 3.19
CA ALA A 145 15.18 9.53 2.70
C ALA A 145 15.43 10.04 1.28
N PRO A 146 14.37 10.21 0.46
CA PRO A 146 14.53 10.78 -0.87
C PRO A 146 15.09 12.21 -0.81
N ASP A 147 16.03 12.51 -1.68
CA ASP A 147 16.59 13.85 -1.85
C ASP A 147 15.93 14.53 -3.06
N PHE A 148 14.83 15.22 -2.80
CA PHE A 148 14.08 15.90 -3.85
C PHE A 148 14.88 16.93 -4.64
N ALA A 149 15.96 17.48 -4.06
CA ALA A 149 16.81 18.45 -4.77
C ALA A 149 17.68 17.80 -5.86
N LYS A 150 17.84 16.48 -5.83
CA LYS A 150 18.59 15.71 -6.83
C LYS A 150 17.70 15.05 -7.88
N MET A 151 16.39 15.10 -7.70
CA MET A 151 15.44 14.52 -8.64
C MET A 151 15.31 15.35 -9.90
N THR A 152 15.12 14.68 -11.02
CA THR A 152 14.74 15.29 -12.29
C THR A 152 13.30 15.84 -12.24
N ASP A 153 12.94 16.71 -13.18
CA ASP A 153 11.57 17.23 -13.28
C ASP A 153 10.54 16.10 -13.47
N ASP A 154 10.87 15.05 -14.24
CA ASP A 154 9.98 13.91 -14.47
C ASP A 154 9.78 13.08 -13.19
N GLU A 155 10.84 12.88 -12.38
CA GLU A 155 10.74 12.20 -11.09
C GLU A 155 9.89 13.02 -10.11
N LEU A 156 10.09 14.34 -10.06
CA LEU A 156 9.27 15.24 -9.22
C LEU A 156 7.81 15.25 -9.66
N GLN A 157 7.51 15.20 -10.96
CA GLN A 157 6.15 15.08 -11.47
C GLN A 157 5.52 13.74 -11.04
N THR A 158 6.29 12.66 -11.09
CA THR A 158 5.82 11.34 -10.62
C THR A 158 5.51 11.35 -9.12
N VAL A 159 6.39 11.94 -8.30
CA VAL A 159 6.15 12.12 -6.86
C VAL A 159 4.88 12.95 -6.61
N ALA A 160 4.69 14.04 -7.33
CA ALA A 160 3.51 14.87 -7.21
C ALA A 160 2.22 14.11 -7.61
N ALA A 161 2.26 13.34 -8.71
CA ALA A 161 1.14 12.51 -9.14
C ALA A 161 0.81 11.41 -8.12
N ASN A 162 1.82 10.72 -7.58
CA ASN A 162 1.64 9.74 -6.51
C ASN A 162 0.95 10.37 -5.29
N ARG A 163 1.35 11.58 -4.90
CA ARG A 163 0.75 12.30 -3.77
C ARG A 163 -0.72 12.65 -4.03
N VAL A 164 -1.09 13.03 -5.26
CA VAL A 164 -2.48 13.28 -5.66
C VAL A 164 -3.30 12.00 -5.57
N ALA A 165 -2.81 10.89 -6.13
CA ALA A 165 -3.48 9.60 -6.06
C ALA A 165 -3.62 9.09 -4.62
N HIS A 166 -2.56 9.24 -3.80
CA HIS A 166 -2.60 8.91 -2.39
C HIS A 166 -3.70 9.68 -1.66
N GLY A 167 -3.79 11.01 -1.89
CA GLY A 167 -4.86 11.83 -1.34
C GLY A 167 -6.24 11.37 -1.77
N LEU A 168 -6.43 11.09 -3.05
CA LEU A 168 -7.71 10.63 -3.58
C LEU A 168 -8.21 9.37 -2.86
N TYR A 169 -7.34 8.37 -2.68
CA TYR A 169 -7.73 7.09 -2.09
C TYR A 169 -7.83 7.09 -0.57
N THR A 170 -7.21 8.07 0.12
CA THR A 170 -7.05 8.00 1.59
C THR A 170 -7.56 9.22 2.35
N TRP A 171 -8.15 10.20 1.66
CA TRP A 171 -8.53 11.45 2.31
C TRP A 171 -9.80 11.36 3.17
N GLU A 172 -10.83 10.64 2.73
CA GLU A 172 -12.13 10.65 3.42
C GLU A 172 -12.70 9.24 3.61
N PRO A 173 -12.70 8.73 4.84
CA PRO A 173 -12.04 9.27 6.06
C PRO A 173 -10.52 9.14 5.97
N TYR A 174 -9.80 10.11 6.58
CA TYR A 174 -8.36 10.21 6.50
C TYR A 174 -7.67 8.94 7.01
N MET A 175 -6.95 8.25 6.12
CA MET A 175 -6.10 7.08 6.36
C MET A 175 -6.78 5.90 7.08
N HIS A 176 -8.13 5.82 7.11
CA HIS A 176 -8.79 4.68 7.76
C HIS A 176 -10.21 4.43 7.26
N ASN A 177 -10.68 3.19 7.47
CA ASN A 177 -12.10 2.85 7.41
C ASN A 177 -12.63 2.72 8.84
N PRO A 178 -13.61 3.55 9.28
CA PRO A 178 -14.16 3.50 10.63
C PRO A 178 -14.75 2.15 11.03
N LYS A 179 -15.08 1.32 10.04
CA LYS A 179 -15.71 0.01 10.25
C LYS A 179 -14.72 -1.14 10.19
N LEU A 180 -13.51 -0.95 9.65
CA LEU A 180 -12.53 -2.02 9.44
C LEU A 180 -12.18 -2.72 10.77
N ARG A 181 -11.89 -1.96 11.84
CA ARG A 181 -11.55 -2.52 13.16
C ARG A 181 -12.57 -3.54 13.69
N TYR A 182 -13.85 -3.33 13.37
CA TYR A 182 -14.95 -4.22 13.79
C TYR A 182 -15.13 -5.44 12.90
N ARG A 183 -14.42 -5.50 11.76
CA ARG A 183 -14.49 -6.54 10.76
C ARG A 183 -13.24 -7.42 10.73
N LEU A 184 -12.16 -7.04 11.43
CA LEU A 184 -10.88 -7.77 11.45
C LEU A 184 -11.02 -9.22 11.90
N HIS A 185 -12.06 -9.55 12.72
CA HIS A 185 -12.36 -10.93 13.11
C HIS A 185 -12.70 -11.86 11.94
N ARG A 186 -12.93 -11.33 10.73
CA ARG A 186 -13.17 -12.12 9.51
C ARG A 186 -11.87 -12.60 8.86
N ILE A 187 -10.74 -12.06 9.29
CA ILE A 187 -9.42 -12.50 8.81
C ILE A 187 -9.03 -13.71 9.65
N ASP A 188 -9.25 -14.90 9.07
CA ASP A 188 -8.99 -16.21 9.69
C ASP A 188 -7.75 -16.92 9.12
N ILE A 189 -7.00 -16.23 8.24
CA ILE A 189 -5.75 -16.70 7.66
C ILE A 189 -4.54 -16.30 8.52
N PRO A 190 -3.41 -17.05 8.47
CA PRO A 190 -2.18 -16.66 9.16
C PRO A 190 -1.76 -15.25 8.78
N THR A 191 -1.62 -14.38 9.78
CA THR A 191 -1.30 -12.96 9.60
C THR A 191 -0.02 -12.59 10.32
N LEU A 192 0.89 -11.91 9.61
CA LEU A 192 2.10 -11.31 10.16
C LEU A 192 1.96 -9.79 10.15
N LEU A 193 2.19 -9.18 11.30
CA LEU A 193 2.33 -7.72 11.44
C LEU A 193 3.82 -7.39 11.57
N VAL A 194 4.29 -6.47 10.76
CA VAL A 194 5.65 -5.92 10.81
C VAL A 194 5.53 -4.42 11.03
N TRP A 195 6.25 -3.90 12.01
CA TRP A 195 6.16 -2.49 12.36
C TRP A 195 7.54 -1.92 12.67
N GLY A 196 7.84 -0.74 12.13
CA GLY A 196 9.04 0.00 12.48
C GLY A 196 8.95 0.53 13.91
N GLU A 197 9.95 0.23 14.77
CA GLU A 197 9.98 0.72 16.16
C GLU A 197 9.96 2.25 16.24
N ASN A 198 10.47 2.92 15.21
CA ASN A 198 10.56 4.38 15.12
C ASN A 198 9.62 4.96 14.03
N ASP A 199 8.57 4.23 13.64
CA ASP A 199 7.55 4.75 12.74
C ASP A 199 6.84 5.93 13.42
N GLY A 200 6.92 7.10 12.80
CA GLY A 200 6.34 8.36 13.29
C GLY A 200 5.10 8.80 12.52
N ILE A 201 4.60 7.98 11.57
CA ILE A 201 3.37 8.23 10.83
C ILE A 201 2.22 7.52 11.54
#